data_d91033ef14c9f3168d941aa608280a6d
#
_entry.id   d91033ef14c9f3168d941aa608280a6d
#
_cell.length_a   1.000
_cell.length_b   1.000
_cell.length_c   1.000
_cell.angle_alpha   90.00
_cell.angle_beta   90.00
_cell.angle_gamma   90.00
#
_symmetry.space_group_name_H-M   'P 1'
#
loop_
_entity.id
_entity.type
_entity.pdbx_description
1 polymer ?
#
loop_
_entity_poly.entity_id
_entity_poly.type
_entity_poly.pdbx_seq_one_letter_code
_entity_poly.pdbx_strand_id
1 'polypeptide(L)'
;MRTVRNVHERIIQASPEVVGALLDRLSSQDDPLSPSPVWPPILLDGPLAVGANGGHGFIRYSVSAYDPGRGIRFDFAPPSNGFHALAVEPLEGDRCRVRHVLEQEQGLRSWLLWTLVICPMHDTMVEELIDNIERAASPSGLRRPYRWSRRARLMRRVIWDRPTATGVPREAELAHRAFAAPDFADAWQLPLNPGMPRDPEAWRGVLPYTVRATASNELLLGEDASHLDFRASLLIADDKVTLTTVVKTHNRRGRLYFAVVRRFHPFMSRLMLRRAHRRLAFAAPPAPARTAPAR
;
A
#
# COMPACT_ATOMS: atom_id res chain seq x y z
N MET A 1 -17.03 -16.38 -24.16
CA MET A 1 -16.17 -16.34 -22.96
C MET A 1 -14.74 -16.65 -23.39
N ARG A 2 -13.75 -16.10 -22.71
CA ARG A 2 -12.31 -16.41 -22.93
C ARG A 2 -11.71 -16.81 -21.60
N THR A 3 -11.00 -17.92 -21.59
CA THR A 3 -10.26 -18.36 -20.40
C THR A 3 -8.97 -17.58 -20.28
N VAL A 4 -8.77 -16.96 -19.13
CA VAL A 4 -7.49 -16.40 -18.71
C VAL A 4 -6.86 -17.42 -17.76
N ARG A 5 -5.62 -17.79 -18.05
CA ARG A 5 -4.80 -18.58 -17.16
C ARG A 5 -3.46 -17.89 -17.01
N ASN A 6 -3.08 -17.59 -15.77
CA ASN A 6 -1.82 -16.94 -15.43
C ASN A 6 -1.10 -17.78 -14.39
N VAL A 7 0.15 -18.15 -14.66
CA VAL A 7 0.93 -19.07 -13.82
C VAL A 7 2.29 -18.45 -13.55
N HIS A 8 2.67 -18.39 -12.28
CA HIS A 8 4.00 -18.01 -11.81
C HIS A 8 4.55 -19.15 -10.98
N GLU A 9 5.81 -19.51 -11.18
CA GLU A 9 6.46 -20.55 -10.41
C GLU A 9 7.93 -20.27 -10.20
N ARG A 10 8.45 -20.69 -9.04
CA ARG A 10 9.86 -20.55 -8.70
C ARG A 10 10.32 -21.71 -7.83
N ILE A 11 11.55 -22.19 -8.08
CA ILE A 11 12.21 -23.15 -7.22
C ILE A 11 12.93 -22.38 -6.10
N ILE A 12 12.55 -22.66 -4.87
CA ILE A 12 13.12 -22.07 -3.65
C ILE A 12 14.14 -23.06 -3.06
N GLN A 13 15.30 -22.54 -2.62
CA GLN A 13 16.35 -23.32 -1.99
C GLN A 13 16.08 -23.38 -0.48
N ALA A 14 14.98 -23.99 -0.11
CA ALA A 14 14.54 -24.27 1.24
C ALA A 14 13.55 -25.44 1.24
N SER A 15 13.42 -26.11 2.38
CA SER A 15 12.49 -27.24 2.49
C SER A 15 11.03 -26.79 2.36
N PRO A 16 10.15 -27.68 1.89
CA PRO A 16 8.72 -27.38 1.76
C PRO A 16 8.09 -27.01 3.11
N GLU A 17 8.58 -27.54 4.24
CA GLU A 17 8.07 -27.23 5.58
C GLU A 17 8.37 -25.77 5.96
N VAL A 18 9.58 -25.27 5.67
CA VAL A 18 9.96 -23.89 5.92
C VAL A 18 9.11 -22.92 5.09
N VAL A 19 8.94 -23.21 3.80
CA VAL A 19 8.13 -22.37 2.91
C VAL A 19 6.63 -22.48 3.24
N GLY A 20 6.16 -23.66 3.59
CA GLY A 20 4.78 -23.90 4.01
C GLY A 20 4.41 -23.12 5.28
N ALA A 21 5.29 -23.11 6.27
CA ALA A 21 5.09 -22.33 7.50
C ALA A 21 5.02 -20.80 7.22
N LEU A 22 5.69 -20.30 6.18
CA LEU A 22 5.52 -18.90 5.74
C LEU A 22 4.16 -18.70 5.07
N LEU A 23 3.70 -19.67 4.26
CA LEU A 23 2.41 -19.63 3.58
C LEU A 23 1.26 -19.56 4.59
N ASP A 24 1.34 -20.32 5.69
CA ASP A 24 0.32 -20.37 6.74
C ASP A 24 0.19 -19.02 7.50
N ARG A 25 1.13 -18.11 7.34
CA ARG A 25 1.10 -16.75 7.91
C ARG A 25 0.48 -15.71 6.98
N LEU A 26 0.02 -16.10 5.80
CA LEU A 26 -0.63 -15.18 4.87
C LEU A 26 -1.84 -14.50 5.53
N SER A 27 -1.96 -13.18 5.34
CA SER A 27 -3.00 -12.35 5.96
C SER A 27 -2.93 -12.22 7.49
N SER A 28 -1.92 -12.75 8.16
CA SER A 28 -1.70 -12.49 9.59
C SER A 28 -1.14 -11.08 9.82
N GLN A 29 -1.09 -10.63 11.09
CA GLN A 29 -0.53 -9.32 11.43
C GLN A 29 0.96 -9.18 11.06
N ASP A 30 1.67 -10.30 11.02
CA ASP A 30 3.08 -10.39 10.69
C ASP A 30 3.32 -11.18 9.38
N ASP A 31 2.41 -11.06 8.42
CA ASP A 31 2.46 -11.69 7.10
C ASP A 31 3.81 -11.38 6.39
N PRO A 32 4.72 -12.37 6.28
CA PRO A 32 6.02 -12.16 5.66
C PRO A 32 5.96 -12.15 4.13
N LEU A 33 4.83 -12.54 3.54
CA LEU A 33 4.64 -12.67 2.11
C LEU A 33 4.11 -11.40 1.48
N SER A 34 3.49 -10.52 2.30
CA SER A 34 2.85 -9.30 1.82
C SER A 34 3.82 -8.44 1.01
N PRO A 35 3.52 -8.10 -0.24
CA PRO A 35 4.32 -7.20 -1.04
C PRO A 35 4.05 -5.72 -0.68
N SER A 36 3.60 -5.47 0.56
CA SER A 36 3.51 -4.11 1.11
C SER A 36 4.90 -3.49 1.28
N PRO A 37 4.98 -2.14 1.31
CA PRO A 37 3.86 -1.19 1.31
C PRO A 37 3.39 -0.76 -0.08
N VAL A 38 3.98 -1.26 -1.14
CA VAL A 38 3.62 -0.82 -2.50
C VAL A 38 2.28 -1.37 -2.96
N TRP A 39 1.91 -2.57 -2.51
CA TRP A 39 0.64 -3.21 -2.81
C TRP A 39 -0.28 -3.22 -1.59
N PRO A 40 -1.60 -3.20 -1.80
CA PRO A 40 -2.53 -3.42 -0.70
C PRO A 40 -2.31 -4.80 -0.09
N PRO A 41 -2.33 -4.93 1.25
CA PRO A 41 -2.22 -6.23 1.90
C PRO A 41 -3.43 -7.11 1.55
N ILE A 42 -3.23 -8.41 1.57
CA ILE A 42 -4.31 -9.40 1.60
C ILE A 42 -4.88 -9.39 3.01
N LEU A 43 -6.18 -9.12 3.15
CA LEU A 43 -6.86 -9.08 4.44
C LEU A 43 -8.03 -10.05 4.42
N LEU A 44 -8.12 -10.90 5.43
CA LEU A 44 -9.23 -11.80 5.68
C LEU A 44 -10.03 -11.32 6.91
N ASP A 45 -11.29 -11.68 6.99
CA ASP A 45 -12.21 -11.35 8.10
C ASP A 45 -11.94 -12.20 9.37
N GLY A 46 -11.02 -13.15 9.31
CA GLY A 46 -10.59 -14.01 10.40
C GLY A 46 -9.25 -14.69 10.11
N PRO A 47 -8.85 -15.67 10.92
CA PRO A 47 -7.67 -16.48 10.65
C PRO A 47 -7.78 -17.18 9.29
N LEU A 48 -6.61 -17.51 8.69
CA LEU A 48 -6.56 -18.26 7.45
C LEU A 48 -7.20 -19.66 7.65
N ALA A 49 -8.40 -19.83 7.09
CA ALA A 49 -9.18 -21.07 7.16
C ALA A 49 -10.17 -21.12 5.99
N VAL A 50 -10.65 -22.31 5.64
CA VAL A 50 -11.73 -22.46 4.66
C VAL A 50 -12.96 -21.69 5.10
N GLY A 51 -13.54 -20.90 4.20
CA GLY A 51 -14.70 -20.04 4.47
C GLY A 51 -14.34 -18.62 4.89
N ALA A 52 -13.09 -18.30 5.24
CA ALA A 52 -12.67 -16.93 5.50
C ALA A 52 -12.83 -16.06 4.25
N ASN A 53 -13.43 -14.87 4.41
CA ASN A 53 -13.67 -13.92 3.33
C ASN A 53 -12.72 -12.74 3.41
N GLY A 54 -12.38 -12.16 2.26
CA GLY A 54 -11.49 -11.03 2.25
C GLY A 54 -11.14 -10.53 0.87
N GLY A 55 -9.90 -10.08 0.73
CA GLY A 55 -9.40 -9.57 -0.52
C GLY A 55 -8.22 -8.65 -0.39
N HIS A 56 -7.88 -7.99 -1.50
CA HIS A 56 -6.89 -6.93 -1.54
C HIS A 56 -7.37 -5.81 -2.49
N GLY A 57 -7.17 -4.56 -2.11
CA GLY A 57 -7.69 -3.43 -2.87
C GLY A 57 -9.20 -3.55 -3.09
N PHE A 58 -9.63 -3.63 -4.34
CA PHE A 58 -11.03 -3.81 -4.72
C PHE A 58 -11.42 -5.27 -5.05
N ILE A 59 -10.46 -6.19 -5.07
CA ILE A 59 -10.70 -7.61 -5.35
C ILE A 59 -11.23 -8.30 -4.10
N ARG A 60 -12.29 -9.11 -4.26
CA ARG A 60 -12.89 -9.90 -3.18
C ARG A 60 -12.89 -11.36 -3.53
N TYR A 61 -12.64 -12.20 -2.53
CA TYR A 61 -12.61 -13.65 -2.64
C TYR A 61 -12.82 -14.32 -1.28
N SER A 62 -13.07 -15.62 -1.30
CA SER A 62 -13.13 -16.46 -0.11
C SER A 62 -12.12 -17.60 -0.21
N VAL A 63 -11.62 -18.05 0.92
CA VAL A 63 -10.78 -19.27 1.00
C VAL A 63 -11.67 -20.49 0.74
N SER A 64 -11.51 -21.11 -0.43
CA SER A 64 -12.29 -22.30 -0.82
C SER A 64 -11.59 -23.61 -0.50
N ALA A 65 -10.25 -23.61 -0.39
CA ALA A 65 -9.48 -24.75 0.08
C ALA A 65 -8.21 -24.26 0.81
N TYR A 66 -7.83 -24.98 1.85
CA TYR A 66 -6.61 -24.73 2.61
C TYR A 66 -6.03 -26.05 3.12
N ASP A 67 -4.81 -26.35 2.72
CA ASP A 67 -3.99 -27.47 3.19
C ASP A 67 -2.76 -26.86 3.89
N PRO A 68 -2.72 -26.88 5.25
CA PRO A 68 -1.65 -26.26 6.02
C PRO A 68 -0.26 -26.71 5.57
N GLY A 69 0.62 -25.74 5.35
CA GLY A 69 1.98 -25.97 4.87
C GLY A 69 2.09 -26.35 3.40
N ARG A 70 0.98 -26.49 2.66
CA ARG A 70 1.00 -26.97 1.27
C ARG A 70 0.30 -26.09 0.28
N GLY A 71 -0.86 -25.49 0.64
CA GLY A 71 -1.54 -24.67 -0.34
C GLY A 71 -2.81 -23.99 0.14
N ILE A 72 -3.14 -22.93 -0.59
CA ILE A 72 -4.34 -22.13 -0.37
C ILE A 72 -5.00 -21.88 -1.72
N ARG A 73 -6.33 -22.00 -1.77
CA ARG A 73 -7.14 -21.62 -2.91
C ARG A 73 -8.16 -20.58 -2.49
N PHE A 74 -8.30 -19.55 -3.31
CA PHE A 74 -9.25 -18.48 -3.16
C PHE A 74 -10.15 -18.42 -4.39
N ASP A 75 -11.47 -18.53 -4.19
CA ASP A 75 -12.44 -18.36 -5.25
C ASP A 75 -12.93 -16.90 -5.25
N PHE A 76 -12.98 -16.29 -6.44
CA PHE A 76 -13.38 -14.90 -6.58
C PHE A 76 -14.85 -14.69 -6.26
N ALA A 77 -15.17 -13.61 -5.55
CA ALA A 77 -16.55 -13.21 -5.29
C ALA A 77 -17.23 -12.63 -6.54
N PRO A 78 -18.55 -12.86 -6.72
CA PRO A 78 -19.31 -12.25 -7.81
C PRO A 78 -19.15 -10.72 -7.85
N PRO A 79 -19.15 -10.09 -9.03
CA PRO A 79 -19.44 -10.66 -10.36
C PRO A 79 -18.24 -11.35 -11.05
N SER A 80 -17.07 -11.40 -10.39
CA SER A 80 -15.93 -12.16 -10.87
C SER A 80 -16.16 -13.67 -10.69
N ASN A 81 -15.52 -14.46 -11.53
CA ASN A 81 -15.53 -15.92 -11.42
C ASN A 81 -14.11 -16.46 -11.47
N GLY A 82 -13.95 -17.76 -11.21
CA GLY A 82 -12.65 -18.41 -11.21
C GLY A 82 -11.95 -18.32 -9.86
N PHE A 83 -10.65 -18.55 -9.86
CA PHE A 83 -9.88 -18.67 -8.64
C PHE A 83 -8.44 -18.23 -8.82
N HIS A 84 -7.75 -18.02 -7.72
CA HIS A 84 -6.30 -18.08 -7.64
C HIS A 84 -5.87 -19.01 -6.51
N ALA A 85 -4.72 -19.64 -6.68
CA ALA A 85 -4.17 -20.57 -5.71
C ALA A 85 -2.67 -20.39 -5.58
N LEU A 86 -2.16 -20.65 -4.39
CA LEU A 86 -0.74 -20.69 -4.08
C LEU A 86 -0.42 -22.05 -3.49
N ALA A 87 0.57 -22.75 -4.04
CA ALA A 87 0.95 -24.10 -3.63
C ALA A 87 2.46 -24.22 -3.43
N VAL A 88 2.85 -25.10 -2.50
CA VAL A 88 4.23 -25.50 -2.23
C VAL A 88 4.37 -26.99 -2.57
N GLU A 89 5.12 -27.28 -3.61
CA GLU A 89 5.37 -28.62 -4.11
C GLU A 89 6.77 -29.08 -3.71
N PRO A 90 6.94 -30.21 -3.01
CA PRO A 90 8.25 -30.73 -2.64
C PRO A 90 9.04 -31.15 -3.90
N LEU A 91 10.35 -30.94 -3.85
CA LEU A 91 11.31 -31.39 -4.85
C LEU A 91 12.40 -32.22 -4.17
N GLU A 92 13.21 -32.91 -4.97
CA GLU A 92 14.37 -33.65 -4.44
C GLU A 92 15.38 -32.71 -3.74
N GLY A 93 15.94 -33.20 -2.65
CA GLY A 93 16.80 -32.40 -1.77
C GLY A 93 16.00 -31.39 -0.96
N ASP A 94 16.72 -30.48 -0.29
CA ASP A 94 16.11 -29.44 0.56
C ASP A 94 15.60 -28.26 -0.30
N ARG A 95 14.64 -28.56 -1.19
CA ARG A 95 14.07 -27.61 -2.17
C ARG A 95 12.58 -27.82 -2.33
N CYS A 96 11.87 -26.75 -2.72
CA CYS A 96 10.48 -26.86 -3.13
C CYS A 96 10.20 -25.92 -4.33
N ARG A 97 9.07 -26.16 -4.99
CA ARG A 97 8.49 -25.26 -5.98
C ARG A 97 7.33 -24.52 -5.35
N VAL A 98 7.39 -23.18 -5.38
CA VAL A 98 6.23 -22.34 -5.12
C VAL A 98 5.55 -22.07 -6.44
N ARG A 99 4.23 -22.26 -6.48
CA ARG A 99 3.43 -22.06 -7.70
C ARG A 99 2.17 -21.27 -7.39
N HIS A 100 1.99 -20.15 -8.10
CA HIS A 100 0.74 -19.39 -8.12
C HIS A 100 0.03 -19.61 -9.43
N VAL A 101 -1.29 -19.89 -9.37
CA VAL A 101 -2.15 -20.06 -10.54
C VAL A 101 -3.36 -19.16 -10.38
N LEU A 102 -3.72 -18.44 -11.42
CA LEU A 102 -4.99 -17.72 -11.55
C LEU A 102 -5.72 -18.27 -12.79
N GLU A 103 -6.98 -18.61 -12.61
CA GLU A 103 -7.87 -18.98 -13.72
C GLU A 103 -9.20 -18.21 -13.63
N GLN A 104 -9.63 -17.63 -14.74
CA GLN A 104 -10.89 -16.90 -14.86
C GLN A 104 -11.49 -17.07 -16.24
N GLU A 105 -12.81 -17.07 -16.32
CA GLU A 105 -13.51 -16.90 -17.59
C GLU A 105 -14.00 -15.45 -17.73
N GLN A 106 -13.71 -14.83 -18.87
CA GLN A 106 -13.97 -13.40 -19.05
C GLN A 106 -14.63 -13.11 -20.38
N GLY A 107 -15.55 -12.13 -20.40
CA GLY A 107 -16.04 -11.52 -21.62
C GLY A 107 -14.95 -10.67 -22.28
N LEU A 108 -15.16 -10.28 -23.54
CA LEU A 108 -14.16 -9.55 -24.33
C LEU A 108 -13.64 -8.27 -23.65
N ARG A 109 -14.54 -7.46 -23.05
CA ARG A 109 -14.16 -6.21 -22.36
C ARG A 109 -13.29 -6.46 -21.15
N SER A 110 -13.66 -7.43 -20.31
CA SER A 110 -12.89 -7.83 -19.12
C SER A 110 -11.55 -8.43 -19.50
N TRP A 111 -11.51 -9.22 -20.57
CA TRP A 111 -10.29 -9.80 -21.11
C TRP A 111 -9.32 -8.72 -21.64
N LEU A 112 -9.84 -7.69 -22.32
CA LEU A 112 -9.01 -6.54 -22.74
C LEU A 112 -8.46 -5.78 -21.53
N LEU A 113 -9.29 -5.51 -20.52
CA LEU A 113 -8.87 -4.86 -19.28
C LEU A 113 -7.81 -5.69 -18.54
N TRP A 114 -8.03 -7.01 -18.45
CA TRP A 114 -7.03 -7.93 -17.88
C TRP A 114 -5.71 -7.80 -18.63
N THR A 115 -5.69 -8.03 -19.93
CA THR A 115 -4.48 -8.08 -20.72
C THR A 115 -3.74 -6.75 -20.75
N LEU A 116 -4.48 -5.64 -20.82
CA LEU A 116 -3.89 -4.32 -20.98
C LEU A 116 -3.51 -3.65 -19.65
N VAL A 117 -4.19 -3.93 -18.57
CA VAL A 117 -4.05 -3.19 -17.31
C VAL A 117 -3.74 -4.11 -16.13
N ILE A 118 -4.57 -5.14 -15.89
CA ILE A 118 -4.49 -5.93 -14.66
C ILE A 118 -3.30 -6.89 -14.68
N CYS A 119 -3.11 -7.65 -15.76
CA CYS A 119 -2.07 -8.67 -15.85
C CYS A 119 -0.66 -8.14 -15.54
N PRO A 120 -0.17 -7.03 -16.10
CA PRO A 120 1.17 -6.52 -15.75
C PRO A 120 1.33 -6.14 -14.27
N MET A 121 0.25 -5.76 -13.59
CA MET A 121 0.27 -5.45 -12.17
C MET A 121 0.18 -6.70 -11.33
N HIS A 122 -0.69 -7.62 -11.71
CA HIS A 122 -0.84 -8.94 -11.07
C HIS A 122 0.48 -9.71 -11.12
N ASP A 123 1.11 -9.81 -12.31
CA ASP A 123 2.41 -10.45 -12.47
C ASP A 123 3.45 -9.84 -11.53
N THR A 124 3.50 -8.51 -11.46
CA THR A 124 4.45 -7.83 -10.58
C THR A 124 4.18 -8.10 -9.11
N MET A 125 2.91 -8.08 -8.69
CA MET A 125 2.52 -8.34 -7.30
C MET A 125 2.85 -9.79 -6.89
N VAL A 126 2.54 -10.76 -7.75
CA VAL A 126 2.80 -12.18 -7.49
C VAL A 126 4.31 -12.47 -7.45
N GLU A 127 5.08 -11.90 -8.37
CA GLU A 127 6.54 -12.07 -8.37
C GLU A 127 7.19 -11.46 -7.12
N GLU A 128 6.69 -10.30 -6.62
CA GLU A 128 7.18 -9.72 -5.38
C GLU A 128 6.77 -10.55 -4.15
N LEU A 129 5.59 -11.17 -4.17
CA LEU A 129 5.19 -12.13 -3.13
C LEU A 129 6.16 -13.32 -3.13
N ILE A 130 6.48 -13.89 -4.29
CA ILE A 130 7.45 -14.99 -4.43
C ILE A 130 8.86 -14.53 -4.03
N ASP A 131 9.27 -13.30 -4.34
CA ASP A 131 10.52 -12.70 -3.86
C ASP A 131 10.58 -12.64 -2.34
N ASN A 132 9.47 -12.32 -1.68
CA ASN A 132 9.39 -12.29 -0.22
C ASN A 132 9.50 -13.70 0.38
N ILE A 133 8.87 -14.71 -0.25
CA ILE A 133 9.04 -16.11 0.15
C ILE A 133 10.51 -16.52 0.05
N GLU A 134 11.17 -16.28 -1.09
CA GLU A 134 12.57 -16.63 -1.29
C GLU A 134 13.47 -15.92 -0.28
N ARG A 135 13.24 -14.63 -0.03
CA ARG A 135 13.99 -13.83 0.95
C ARG A 135 13.87 -14.36 2.37
N ALA A 136 12.66 -14.79 2.76
CA ALA A 136 12.40 -15.26 4.11
C ALA A 136 12.83 -16.72 4.34
N ALA A 137 12.76 -17.56 3.31
CA ALA A 137 13.00 -19.00 3.42
C ALA A 137 14.45 -19.40 3.09
N SER A 138 15.09 -18.76 2.10
CA SER A 138 16.41 -19.19 1.63
C SER A 138 17.55 -18.70 2.52
N PRO A 139 18.49 -19.57 2.93
CA PRO A 139 19.66 -19.16 3.71
C PRO A 139 20.53 -18.10 3.01
N SER A 140 20.57 -18.13 1.67
CA SER A 140 21.27 -17.15 0.85
C SER A 140 20.45 -15.88 0.55
N GLY A 141 19.22 -15.79 1.09
CA GLY A 141 18.29 -14.71 0.79
C GLY A 141 17.83 -14.68 -0.67
N LEU A 142 17.30 -13.56 -1.09
CA LEU A 142 16.78 -13.35 -2.45
C LEU A 142 17.94 -13.22 -3.46
N ARG A 143 17.99 -14.12 -4.43
CA ARG A 143 19.07 -14.14 -5.44
C ARG A 143 18.89 -13.09 -6.53
N ARG A 144 17.68 -12.92 -7.04
CA ARG A 144 17.38 -11.99 -8.15
C ARG A 144 16.02 -11.32 -7.92
N PRO A 145 15.99 -10.08 -7.40
CA PRO A 145 14.76 -9.34 -7.25
C PRO A 145 14.03 -9.15 -8.58
N TYR A 146 12.71 -9.31 -8.56
CA TYR A 146 11.88 -9.05 -9.72
C TYR A 146 11.99 -7.59 -10.19
N ARG A 147 12.13 -7.38 -11.46
CA ARG A 147 12.25 -6.05 -12.06
C ARG A 147 10.94 -5.60 -12.67
N TRP A 148 10.34 -4.60 -12.07
CA TRP A 148 9.12 -4.00 -12.59
C TRP A 148 9.25 -3.52 -14.02
N SER A 149 8.31 -3.89 -14.88
CA SER A 149 8.19 -3.32 -16.21
C SER A 149 7.82 -1.82 -16.11
N ARG A 150 8.18 -1.03 -17.15
CA ARG A 150 7.77 0.38 -17.21
C ARG A 150 6.25 0.53 -17.17
N ARG A 151 5.54 -0.42 -17.79
CA ARG A 151 4.08 -0.46 -17.83
C ARG A 151 3.48 -0.70 -16.45
N ALA A 152 3.94 -1.70 -15.70
CA ALA A 152 3.48 -1.97 -14.34
C ALA A 152 3.70 -0.75 -13.42
N ARG A 153 4.87 -0.09 -13.51
CA ARG A 153 5.14 1.15 -12.76
C ARG A 153 4.15 2.28 -13.09
N LEU A 154 3.87 2.47 -14.39
CA LEU A 154 2.91 3.49 -14.82
C LEU A 154 1.51 3.17 -14.33
N MET A 155 1.04 1.94 -14.53
CA MET A 155 -0.31 1.51 -14.08
C MET A 155 -0.45 1.65 -12.56
N ARG A 156 0.53 1.19 -11.77
CA ARG A 156 0.48 1.33 -10.31
C ARG A 156 0.45 2.80 -9.88
N ARG A 157 1.14 3.70 -10.60
CA ARG A 157 1.05 5.15 -10.34
C ARG A 157 -0.34 5.71 -10.61
N VAL A 158 -1.00 5.26 -11.68
CA VAL A 158 -2.34 5.72 -12.07
C VAL A 158 -3.39 5.26 -11.06
N ILE A 159 -3.33 4.01 -10.63
CA ILE A 159 -4.30 3.41 -9.69
C ILE A 159 -3.95 3.59 -8.21
N TRP A 160 -2.87 4.34 -7.88
CA TRP A 160 -2.54 4.63 -6.48
C TRP A 160 -3.73 5.23 -5.73
N ASP A 161 -3.84 4.90 -4.45
CA ASP A 161 -4.95 5.36 -3.61
C ASP A 161 -5.14 6.89 -3.68
N ARG A 162 -6.38 7.33 -3.57
CA ARG A 162 -6.75 8.73 -3.66
C ARG A 162 -7.06 9.26 -2.26
N PRO A 163 -6.48 10.41 -1.86
CA PRO A 163 -6.82 11.04 -0.60
C PRO A 163 -8.31 11.38 -0.53
N THR A 164 -8.89 11.11 0.63
CA THR A 164 -10.27 11.48 0.97
C THR A 164 -10.29 12.74 1.83
N ALA A 165 -11.28 13.58 1.66
CA ALA A 165 -11.48 14.75 2.51
C ALA A 165 -11.87 14.31 3.92
N THR A 166 -11.37 15.03 4.92
CA THR A 166 -11.73 14.86 6.33
C THR A 166 -11.82 16.23 7.02
N GLY A 167 -12.37 16.28 8.22
CA GLY A 167 -12.18 17.42 9.12
C GLY A 167 -10.73 17.50 9.61
N VAL A 168 -10.31 18.67 10.09
CA VAL A 168 -9.01 18.79 10.77
C VAL A 168 -9.04 17.91 12.02
N PRO A 169 -8.15 16.92 12.14
CA PRO A 169 -8.15 16.03 13.31
C PRO A 169 -7.90 16.81 14.60
N ARG A 170 -8.54 16.39 15.69
CA ARG A 170 -8.34 17.04 17.01
C ARG A 170 -6.90 16.89 17.50
N GLU A 171 -6.26 15.80 17.14
CA GLU A 171 -4.88 15.43 17.47
C GLU A 171 -3.84 16.24 16.70
N ALA A 172 -4.24 17.01 15.66
CA ALA A 172 -3.36 17.87 14.89
C ALA A 172 -3.04 19.19 15.65
N GLU A 173 -2.37 19.04 16.79
CA GLU A 173 -2.13 20.15 17.71
C GLU A 173 -1.29 21.28 17.09
N LEU A 174 -0.26 20.93 16.31
CA LEU A 174 0.57 21.94 15.65
C LEU A 174 -0.22 22.70 14.59
N ALA A 175 -1.11 22.03 13.87
CA ALA A 175 -2.00 22.69 12.91
C ALA A 175 -2.98 23.63 13.64
N HIS A 176 -3.60 23.19 14.74
CA HIS A 176 -4.53 24.03 15.52
C HIS A 176 -3.87 25.24 16.14
N ARG A 177 -2.61 25.12 16.57
CA ARG A 177 -1.84 26.23 17.17
C ARG A 177 -1.15 27.14 16.14
N ALA A 178 -1.17 26.76 14.84
CA ALA A 178 -0.44 27.46 13.79
C ALA A 178 -0.85 28.94 13.65
N PHE A 179 -2.14 29.23 13.79
CA PHE A 179 -2.70 30.58 13.74
C PHE A 179 -3.89 30.70 14.70
N ALA A 180 -3.96 31.78 15.48
CA ALA A 180 -5.06 32.00 16.41
C ALA A 180 -6.44 32.08 15.75
N ALA A 181 -6.51 32.62 14.53
CA ALA A 181 -7.72 32.73 13.73
C ALA A 181 -7.38 32.53 12.24
N PRO A 182 -7.32 31.31 11.75
CA PRO A 182 -7.05 31.04 10.34
C PRO A 182 -8.23 31.47 9.46
N ASP A 183 -7.91 31.93 8.24
CA ASP A 183 -8.92 32.31 7.25
C ASP A 183 -9.39 31.08 6.43
N PHE A 184 -8.62 29.99 6.49
CA PHE A 184 -8.94 28.73 5.82
C PHE A 184 -8.25 27.56 6.51
N ALA A 185 -8.95 26.42 6.54
CA ALA A 185 -8.37 25.12 6.87
C ALA A 185 -9.07 24.02 6.07
N ASP A 186 -8.31 23.05 5.59
CA ASP A 186 -8.82 21.80 5.04
C ASP A 186 -7.90 20.64 5.42
N ALA A 187 -8.42 19.42 5.30
CA ALA A 187 -7.63 18.23 5.57
C ALA A 187 -7.96 17.08 4.61
N TRP A 188 -6.93 16.30 4.27
CA TRP A 188 -6.98 15.18 3.36
C TRP A 188 -6.20 14.01 3.96
N GLN A 189 -6.77 12.80 3.90
CA GLN A 189 -6.18 11.62 4.52
C GLN A 189 -5.98 10.46 3.55
N LEU A 190 -4.98 9.62 3.85
CA LEU A 190 -4.73 8.31 3.22
C LEU A 190 -4.42 7.28 4.33
N PRO A 191 -4.86 6.02 4.17
CA PRO A 191 -4.40 4.94 5.03
C PRO A 191 -2.91 4.67 4.79
N LEU A 192 -2.16 4.35 5.84
CA LEU A 192 -0.80 3.86 5.73
C LEU A 192 -0.81 2.36 5.47
N ASN A 193 -0.16 1.94 4.41
CA ASN A 193 0.05 0.52 4.17
C ASN A 193 1.03 -0.07 5.20
N PRO A 194 0.92 -1.38 5.53
CA PRO A 194 1.91 -2.06 6.35
C PRO A 194 3.34 -1.82 5.84
N GLY A 195 4.29 -1.57 6.74
CA GLY A 195 5.68 -1.26 6.38
C GLY A 195 5.95 0.20 6.02
N MET A 196 4.94 1.07 5.90
CA MET A 196 5.18 2.51 5.76
C MET A 196 5.65 3.14 7.07
N PRO A 197 6.53 4.16 6.99
CA PRO A 197 7.03 4.84 8.19
C PRO A 197 5.89 5.57 8.92
N ARG A 198 5.85 5.34 10.24
CA ARG A 198 4.90 5.99 11.17
C ARG A 198 5.52 7.16 11.93
N ASP A 199 6.84 7.34 11.83
CA ASP A 199 7.55 8.47 12.39
C ASP A 199 7.37 9.68 11.47
N PRO A 200 6.88 10.84 11.97
CA PRO A 200 6.77 12.09 11.21
C PRO A 200 8.08 12.55 10.58
N GLU A 201 9.21 12.28 11.23
CA GLU A 201 10.54 12.62 10.71
C GLU A 201 10.85 11.94 9.37
N ALA A 202 10.37 10.72 9.15
CA ALA A 202 10.52 10.04 7.86
C ALA A 202 9.77 10.73 6.72
N TRP A 203 8.81 11.61 7.04
CA TRP A 203 8.06 12.43 6.08
C TRP A 203 8.72 13.79 5.82
N ARG A 204 9.84 14.10 6.47
CA ARG A 204 10.61 15.30 6.20
C ARG A 204 11.13 15.28 4.74
N GLY A 205 10.98 16.40 4.05
CA GLY A 205 11.41 16.54 2.65
C GLY A 205 10.54 15.85 1.61
N VAL A 206 9.37 15.26 1.99
CA VAL A 206 8.40 14.76 1.00
C VAL A 206 7.56 15.89 0.39
N LEU A 207 7.39 16.98 1.13
CA LEU A 207 6.82 18.24 0.66
C LEU A 207 7.92 19.31 0.60
N PRO A 208 7.89 20.23 -0.40
CA PRO A 208 8.96 21.19 -0.63
C PRO A 208 8.80 22.45 0.23
N TYR A 209 8.50 22.29 1.53
CA TYR A 209 8.28 23.42 2.45
C TYR A 209 9.21 23.33 3.65
N THR A 210 9.50 24.50 4.24
CA THR A 210 10.34 24.62 5.43
C THR A 210 9.65 23.98 6.64
N VAL A 211 10.40 23.17 7.40
CA VAL A 211 9.92 22.61 8.68
C VAL A 211 9.84 23.74 9.70
N ARG A 212 8.67 23.88 10.33
CA ARG A 212 8.38 24.89 11.36
C ARG A 212 8.37 24.31 12.76
N ALA A 213 7.84 23.10 12.91
CA ALA A 213 7.80 22.39 14.18
C ALA A 213 7.65 20.88 13.96
N THR A 214 8.01 20.10 14.97
CA THR A 214 7.82 18.64 15.00
C THR A 214 7.28 18.25 16.38
N ALA A 215 6.31 17.34 16.41
CA ALA A 215 5.79 16.66 17.60
C ALA A 215 5.94 15.15 17.41
N SER A 216 5.54 14.36 18.41
CA SER A 216 5.67 12.90 18.39
C SER A 216 5.00 12.21 17.20
N ASN A 217 3.89 12.77 16.71
CA ASN A 217 3.09 12.22 15.62
C ASN A 217 2.74 13.25 14.53
N GLU A 218 3.30 14.47 14.59
CA GLU A 218 2.95 15.58 13.69
C GLU A 218 4.18 16.34 13.23
N LEU A 219 4.26 16.62 11.94
CA LEU A 219 5.26 17.47 11.31
C LEU A 219 4.59 18.71 10.71
N LEU A 220 4.94 19.88 11.20
CA LEU A 220 4.43 21.17 10.67
C LEU A 220 5.44 21.77 9.71
N LEU A 221 4.98 22.03 8.51
CA LEU A 221 5.72 22.68 7.43
C LEU A 221 5.04 24.01 7.07
N GLY A 222 5.73 24.90 6.37
CA GLY A 222 5.07 26.11 5.87
C GLY A 222 6.01 27.21 5.44
N GLU A 223 5.40 28.25 4.85
CA GLU A 223 6.09 29.43 4.40
C GLU A 223 5.33 30.69 4.82
N ASP A 224 6.09 31.75 5.04
CA ASP A 224 5.59 33.08 5.38
C ASP A 224 5.84 34.03 4.19
N ALA A 225 4.80 34.73 3.79
CA ALA A 225 4.89 35.72 2.72
C ALA A 225 4.20 37.03 3.13
N SER A 226 4.57 38.16 2.50
CA SER A 226 4.03 39.46 2.82
C SER A 226 2.51 39.60 2.69
N HIS A 227 1.86 38.72 2.00
CA HIS A 227 0.41 38.74 1.71
C HIS A 227 -0.39 37.64 2.39
N LEU A 228 0.23 36.49 2.71
CA LEU A 228 -0.35 35.41 3.47
C LEU A 228 0.74 34.48 4.04
N ASP A 229 0.41 33.79 5.11
CA ASP A 229 1.18 32.65 5.63
C ASP A 229 0.36 31.38 5.48
N PHE A 230 1.04 30.26 5.26
CA PHE A 230 0.38 28.95 5.31
C PHE A 230 1.19 27.96 6.12
N ARG A 231 0.49 26.99 6.67
CA ARG A 231 1.06 25.82 7.33
C ARG A 231 0.45 24.57 6.73
N ALA A 232 1.29 23.56 6.55
CA ALA A 232 0.93 22.22 6.11
C ALA A 232 1.36 21.23 7.19
N SER A 233 0.43 20.64 7.88
CA SER A 233 0.68 19.64 8.90
C SER A 233 0.52 18.25 8.31
N LEU A 234 1.48 17.38 8.58
CA LEU A 234 1.41 15.92 8.34
C LEU A 234 1.25 15.24 9.68
N LEU A 235 0.03 14.83 10.01
CA LEU A 235 -0.31 14.05 11.20
C LEU A 235 -0.33 12.56 10.85
N ILE A 236 0.33 11.73 11.67
CA ILE A 236 0.33 10.28 11.57
C ILE A 236 -0.38 9.71 12.81
N ALA A 237 -1.59 9.23 12.61
CA ALA A 237 -2.43 8.66 13.67
C ALA A 237 -3.39 7.62 13.07
N ASP A 238 -3.83 6.64 13.86
CA ASP A 238 -4.83 5.62 13.49
C ASP A 238 -4.55 4.94 12.15
N ASP A 239 -3.29 4.59 11.90
CA ASP A 239 -2.85 3.99 10.64
C ASP A 239 -3.15 4.84 9.40
N LYS A 240 -3.17 6.15 9.57
CA LYS A 240 -3.40 7.13 8.49
C LYS A 240 -2.38 8.25 8.54
N VAL A 241 -2.14 8.82 7.38
CA VAL A 241 -1.47 10.12 7.26
C VAL A 241 -2.50 11.16 6.83
N THR A 242 -2.59 12.25 7.58
CA THR A 242 -3.47 13.38 7.28
C THR A 242 -2.64 14.61 6.96
N LEU A 243 -2.86 15.18 5.78
CA LEU A 243 -2.34 16.49 5.40
C LEU A 243 -3.39 17.55 5.71
N THR A 244 -3.11 18.40 6.69
CA THR A 244 -3.93 19.57 7.03
C THR A 244 -3.26 20.82 6.49
N THR A 245 -4.00 21.67 5.78
CA THR A 245 -3.50 22.99 5.37
C THR A 245 -4.26 24.08 6.10
N VAL A 246 -3.52 25.00 6.68
CA VAL A 246 -4.06 26.17 7.41
C VAL A 246 -3.45 27.44 6.81
N VAL A 247 -4.29 28.44 6.51
CA VAL A 247 -3.87 29.68 5.86
C VAL A 247 -4.34 30.89 6.64
N LYS A 248 -3.44 31.89 6.76
CA LYS A 248 -3.73 33.22 7.28
C LYS A 248 -3.35 34.27 6.25
N THR A 249 -4.30 35.11 5.87
CA THR A 249 -4.08 36.25 4.94
C THR A 249 -3.84 37.55 5.71
N HIS A 250 -2.89 38.35 5.25
CA HIS A 250 -2.51 39.59 5.96
C HIS A 250 -3.18 40.85 5.39
N ASN A 251 -3.55 40.81 4.13
CA ASN A 251 -4.06 42.01 3.43
C ASN A 251 -5.03 41.68 2.30
N ARG A 252 -5.58 42.69 1.63
CA ARG A 252 -6.51 42.51 0.53
C ARG A 252 -5.92 41.73 -0.65
N ARG A 253 -4.62 41.89 -0.94
CA ARG A 253 -3.94 41.12 -2.00
C ARG A 253 -3.91 39.61 -1.66
N GLY A 254 -3.56 39.30 -0.41
CA GLY A 254 -3.58 37.92 0.08
C GLY A 254 -4.96 37.29 -0.01
N ARG A 255 -6.02 38.00 0.39
CA ARG A 255 -7.41 37.50 0.27
C ARG A 255 -7.80 37.25 -1.18
N LEU A 256 -7.50 38.17 -2.10
CA LEU A 256 -7.80 38.02 -3.52
C LEU A 256 -7.01 36.86 -4.13
N TYR A 257 -5.72 36.78 -3.87
CA TYR A 257 -4.87 35.68 -4.31
C TYR A 257 -5.41 34.34 -3.80
N PHE A 258 -5.69 34.24 -2.50
CA PHE A 258 -6.17 33.01 -1.90
C PHE A 258 -7.58 32.64 -2.38
N ALA A 259 -8.45 33.57 -2.68
CA ALA A 259 -9.78 33.32 -3.28
C ALA A 259 -9.67 32.56 -4.62
N VAL A 260 -8.62 32.79 -5.38
CA VAL A 260 -8.32 32.05 -6.61
C VAL A 260 -7.71 30.68 -6.27
N VAL A 261 -6.66 30.69 -5.43
CA VAL A 261 -5.89 29.48 -5.07
C VAL A 261 -6.80 28.41 -4.44
N ARG A 262 -7.70 28.79 -3.54
CA ARG A 262 -8.59 27.86 -2.83
C ARG A 262 -9.45 26.98 -3.75
N ARG A 263 -9.70 27.42 -4.99
CA ARG A 263 -10.45 26.61 -5.98
C ARG A 263 -9.66 25.41 -6.49
N PHE A 264 -8.34 25.55 -6.58
CA PHE A 264 -7.40 24.51 -7.03
C PHE A 264 -6.73 23.78 -5.87
N HIS A 265 -6.81 24.36 -4.66
CA HIS A 265 -6.17 23.84 -3.46
C HIS A 265 -6.52 22.36 -3.17
N PRO A 266 -7.79 21.91 -3.21
CA PRO A 266 -8.13 20.52 -2.98
C PRO A 266 -7.44 19.56 -3.95
N PHE A 267 -7.29 19.96 -5.21
CA PHE A 267 -6.56 19.17 -6.20
C PHE A 267 -5.06 19.09 -5.87
N MET A 268 -4.48 20.23 -5.52
CA MET A 268 -3.05 20.35 -5.18
C MET A 268 -2.71 19.53 -3.93
N SER A 269 -3.48 19.68 -2.85
CA SER A 269 -3.28 18.96 -1.58
C SER A 269 -3.38 17.45 -1.77
N ARG A 270 -4.40 17.00 -2.50
CA ARG A 270 -4.56 15.58 -2.83
C ARG A 270 -3.39 15.05 -3.65
N LEU A 271 -2.95 15.80 -4.65
CA LEU A 271 -1.83 15.40 -5.51
C LEU A 271 -0.53 15.32 -4.71
N MET A 272 -0.28 16.30 -3.83
CA MET A 272 0.92 16.36 -2.99
C MET A 272 0.94 15.21 -1.98
N LEU A 273 -0.13 15.00 -1.22
CA LEU A 273 -0.22 13.89 -0.28
C LEU A 273 -0.07 12.54 -0.99
N ARG A 274 -0.75 12.35 -2.12
CA ARG A 274 -0.66 11.13 -2.93
C ARG A 274 0.76 10.86 -3.44
N ARG A 275 1.48 11.90 -3.87
CA ARG A 275 2.87 11.79 -4.32
C ARG A 275 3.82 11.47 -3.17
N ALA A 276 3.66 12.13 -2.04
CA ALA A 276 4.45 11.91 -0.83
C ALA A 276 4.27 10.47 -0.32
N HIS A 277 3.04 10.03 -0.15
CA HIS A 277 2.68 8.68 0.27
C HIS A 277 3.30 7.61 -0.65
N ARG A 278 3.11 7.76 -1.97
CA ARG A 278 3.69 6.82 -2.93
C ARG A 278 5.21 6.82 -2.88
N ARG A 279 5.87 8.00 -2.79
CA ARG A 279 7.33 8.09 -2.72
C ARG A 279 7.87 7.29 -1.53
N LEU A 280 7.25 7.43 -0.37
CA LEU A 280 7.65 6.71 0.84
C LEU A 280 7.36 5.21 0.75
N ALA A 281 6.22 4.81 0.21
CA ALA A 281 5.91 3.41 0.01
C ALA A 281 6.94 2.70 -0.90
N PHE A 282 7.40 3.36 -1.96
CA PHE A 282 8.44 2.81 -2.85
C PHE A 282 9.87 2.89 -2.27
N ALA A 283 10.11 3.76 -1.30
CA ALA A 283 11.41 3.89 -0.64
C ALA A 283 11.53 3.00 0.60
N ALA A 284 10.42 2.55 1.15
CA ALA A 284 10.42 1.68 2.32
C ALA A 284 11.03 0.31 1.94
N PRO A 285 11.88 -0.26 2.81
CA PRO A 285 12.30 -1.65 2.63
C PRO A 285 11.07 -2.56 2.71
N PRO A 286 11.08 -3.73 2.05
CA PRO A 286 10.04 -4.72 2.26
C PRO A 286 9.93 -4.98 3.76
N ALA A 287 8.68 -5.10 4.26
CA ALA A 287 8.42 -5.23 5.68
C ALA A 287 9.28 -6.39 6.25
N PRO A 288 10.12 -6.14 7.26
CA PRO A 288 10.88 -7.22 7.87
C PRO A 288 9.90 -8.20 8.49
N ALA A 289 10.12 -9.49 8.29
CA ALA A 289 9.45 -10.50 9.10
C ALA A 289 9.73 -10.14 10.57
N ARG A 290 8.69 -9.71 11.31
CA ARG A 290 8.85 -9.41 12.74
C ARG A 290 9.24 -10.74 13.39
N THR A 291 10.46 -10.81 13.90
CA THR A 291 10.86 -11.90 14.78
C THR A 291 9.86 -11.98 15.93
N ALA A 292 9.24 -13.13 16.11
CA ALA A 292 8.38 -13.36 17.26
C ALA A 292 9.15 -12.99 18.54
N PRO A 293 8.51 -12.32 19.52
CA PRO A 293 9.17 -12.11 20.80
C PRO A 293 9.57 -13.47 21.35
N ALA A 294 10.83 -13.61 21.74
CA ALA A 294 11.32 -14.77 22.47
C ALA A 294 10.40 -14.98 23.69
N ARG A 295 9.85 -16.18 23.83
CA ARG A 295 9.06 -16.57 25.00
C ARG A 295 9.96 -16.66 26.24
#